data_9064883efbf6a3f9c69e93637f19e03e
#
_entry.id   9064883efbf6a3f9c69e93637f19e03e
#
_cell.length_a   1.000
_cell.length_b   1.000
_cell.length_c   1.000
_cell.angle_alpha   90.00
_cell.angle_beta   90.00
_cell.angle_gamma   90.00
#
_symmetry.space_group_name_H-M   'P 1'
#
loop_
_entity.id
_entity.type
_entity.pdbx_description
1 polymer ?
#
loop_
_entity_poly.entity_id
_entity_poly.type
_entity_poly.pdbx_seq_one_letter_code
_entity_poly.pdbx_strand_id
1 'polypeptide(L)'
;MSDETLKCIHKRQSEEKRINQQILQYFIDTMNCLIYYTSALIISFSLFYAYAKYKLSYWSRRGVKSPPTHLFFGNFKDCITLRKSPGDKMREIYNSADPDDPYIGFYIFHKPLLLLRDHDLIKQVMIKDFVVFPNRRFGSGSQRDPIGLDSILSMHQPRWKYVRNKLTPVLTGQKLKNMIPLMIESGKPMLNFIENLPTNEDGWSEYEMKDISSRYTSDVLASLTFGININSFDDNEIAFCKTGATIFRGFMRGIIFIIQFFLPDWDFLVVPFIKRPANYFRNIFWDSMNTRERLGFKRGDMIDSMLTLKNGEQNPIYKFEGDNLVAQSSSLYIAGFEATATAIAYVLHDLRHHPEHQNTIYNEIQTQLSGKELTMDLINGLSFLDSVVVESLRLHPPLPVTDRITARDYER
;
A
#
# COMPACT_ATOMS: atom_id res chain seq x y z
N MET A 1 12.38 -46.25 80.11
CA MET A 1 12.41 -45.87 78.67
C MET A 1 13.64 -46.56 78.13
N SER A 2 13.50 -47.47 77.18
CA SER A 2 14.62 -48.25 76.70
C SER A 2 15.60 -47.36 75.84
N ASP A 3 16.87 -47.66 75.89
CA ASP A 3 17.93 -46.96 75.14
C ASP A 3 17.65 -46.86 73.62
N GLU A 4 16.93 -47.83 73.07
CA GLU A 4 16.45 -47.81 71.68
C GLU A 4 15.39 -46.77 71.39
N THR A 5 14.49 -46.44 72.34
CA THR A 5 13.47 -45.40 72.16
C THR A 5 14.09 -44.01 72.16
N LEU A 6 15.11 -43.78 72.97
CA LEU A 6 15.89 -42.54 72.96
C LEU A 6 16.68 -42.30 71.65
N LYS A 7 17.30 -43.37 71.13
CA LYS A 7 18.01 -43.34 69.83
C LYS A 7 17.06 -43.05 68.67
N CYS A 8 15.84 -43.62 68.70
CA CYS A 8 14.84 -43.39 67.65
C CYS A 8 14.33 -41.93 67.69
N ILE A 9 14.11 -41.36 68.89
CA ILE A 9 13.69 -39.94 69.02
C ILE A 9 14.81 -38.98 68.52
N HIS A 10 16.06 -39.19 68.88
CA HIS A 10 17.17 -38.42 68.44
C HIS A 10 17.36 -38.50 66.90
N LYS A 11 17.19 -39.68 66.31
CA LYS A 11 17.27 -39.83 64.84
C LYS A 11 16.17 -39.03 64.14
N ARG A 12 14.94 -39.11 64.66
CA ARG A 12 13.77 -38.40 64.12
C ARG A 12 13.93 -36.89 64.21
N GLN A 13 14.44 -36.37 65.33
CA GLN A 13 14.73 -34.95 65.50
C GLN A 13 15.87 -34.47 64.58
N SER A 14 16.84 -35.30 64.31
CA SER A 14 17.93 -34.95 63.37
C SER A 14 17.45 -34.94 61.91
N GLU A 15 16.55 -35.86 61.50
CA GLU A 15 15.91 -35.88 60.20
C GLU A 15 15.00 -34.65 59.99
N GLU A 16 14.21 -34.32 60.99
CA GLU A 16 13.35 -33.12 60.97
C GLU A 16 14.13 -31.82 60.83
N LYS A 17 15.21 -31.66 61.56
CA LYS A 17 16.13 -30.55 61.42
C LYS A 17 16.74 -30.45 60.00
N ARG A 18 17.09 -31.59 59.43
CA ARG A 18 17.66 -31.66 58.11
C ARG A 18 16.64 -31.25 57.01
N ILE A 19 15.39 -31.72 57.16
CA ILE A 19 14.28 -31.37 56.26
C ILE A 19 14.00 -29.87 56.34
N ASN A 20 13.90 -29.34 57.56
CA ASN A 20 13.67 -27.89 57.74
C ASN A 20 14.80 -27.03 57.17
N GLN A 21 16.05 -27.43 57.29
CA GLN A 21 17.17 -26.77 56.63
C GLN A 21 17.08 -26.84 55.08
N GLN A 22 16.70 -27.97 54.52
CA GLN A 22 16.51 -28.10 53.08
C GLN A 22 15.35 -27.22 52.56
N ILE A 23 14.26 -27.17 53.29
CA ILE A 23 13.14 -26.27 52.95
C ILE A 23 13.58 -24.80 53.02
N LEU A 24 14.28 -24.43 54.07
CA LEU A 24 14.78 -23.05 54.23
C LEU A 24 15.76 -22.66 53.11
N GLN A 25 16.65 -23.58 52.72
CA GLN A 25 17.58 -23.34 51.62
C GLN A 25 16.84 -23.19 50.29
N TYR A 26 15.85 -24.03 50.02
CA TYR A 26 15.00 -23.93 48.83
C TYR A 26 14.25 -22.56 48.77
N PHE A 27 13.72 -22.08 49.88
CA PHE A 27 13.08 -20.76 49.96
C PHE A 27 14.08 -19.65 49.68
N ILE A 28 15.29 -19.71 50.27
CA ILE A 28 16.34 -18.72 50.01
C ILE A 28 16.75 -18.70 48.53
N ASP A 29 16.96 -19.85 47.94
CA ASP A 29 17.34 -19.96 46.53
C ASP A 29 16.23 -19.45 45.60
N THR A 30 14.97 -19.73 45.90
CA THR A 30 13.82 -19.23 45.16
C THR A 30 13.69 -17.72 45.27
N MET A 31 13.87 -17.16 46.48
CA MET A 31 13.87 -15.71 46.72
C MET A 31 15.02 -15.00 45.95
N ASN A 32 16.22 -15.59 45.99
CA ASN A 32 17.36 -15.04 45.24
C ASN A 32 17.13 -15.05 43.73
N CYS A 33 16.57 -16.14 43.18
CA CYS A 33 16.16 -16.21 41.77
C CYS A 33 15.11 -15.13 41.45
N LEU A 34 14.10 -14.93 42.28
CA LEU A 34 13.07 -13.93 42.06
C LEU A 34 13.68 -12.50 42.06
N ILE A 35 14.55 -12.20 43.03
CA ILE A 35 15.27 -10.90 43.12
C ILE A 35 16.15 -10.71 41.86
N TYR A 36 16.83 -11.74 41.40
CA TYR A 36 17.66 -11.66 40.19
C TYR A 36 16.81 -11.33 38.95
N TYR A 37 15.72 -12.08 38.72
CA TYR A 37 14.84 -11.84 37.54
C TYR A 37 14.14 -10.48 37.62
N THR A 38 13.66 -10.06 38.79
CA THR A 38 13.03 -8.73 38.94
C THR A 38 14.03 -7.60 38.72
N SER A 39 15.24 -7.75 39.22
CA SER A 39 16.32 -6.76 39.01
C SER A 39 16.72 -6.68 37.52
N ALA A 40 16.85 -7.82 36.85
CA ALA A 40 17.13 -7.87 35.43
C ALA A 40 16.02 -7.22 34.58
N LEU A 41 14.75 -7.44 34.93
CA LEU A 41 13.60 -6.80 34.29
C LEU A 41 13.62 -5.27 34.48
N ILE A 42 13.88 -4.79 35.70
CA ILE A 42 13.96 -3.35 36.00
C ILE A 42 15.10 -2.69 35.24
N ILE A 43 16.27 -3.32 35.21
CA ILE A 43 17.42 -2.82 34.45
C ILE A 43 17.10 -2.77 32.95
N SER A 44 16.54 -3.84 32.39
CA SER A 44 16.15 -3.91 30.98
C SER A 44 15.13 -2.83 30.61
N PHE A 45 14.12 -2.62 31.45
CA PHE A 45 13.13 -1.58 31.24
C PHE A 45 13.74 -0.17 31.34
N SER A 46 14.62 0.05 32.28
CA SER A 46 15.32 1.33 32.46
C SER A 46 16.22 1.66 31.26
N LEU A 47 16.96 0.67 30.77
CA LEU A 47 17.77 0.80 29.54
C LEU A 47 16.90 1.08 28.32
N PHE A 48 15.80 0.36 28.17
CA PHE A 48 14.84 0.61 27.10
C PHE A 48 14.24 2.01 27.18
N TYR A 49 13.84 2.44 28.38
CA TYR A 49 13.30 3.80 28.60
C TYR A 49 14.31 4.88 28.21
N ALA A 50 15.55 4.74 28.65
CA ALA A 50 16.63 5.68 28.31
C ALA A 50 16.89 5.71 26.80
N TYR A 51 16.96 4.55 26.16
CA TYR A 51 17.08 4.42 24.71
C TYR A 51 15.93 5.09 23.97
N ALA A 52 14.67 4.78 24.35
CA ALA A 52 13.49 5.34 23.72
C ALA A 52 13.45 6.87 23.86
N LYS A 53 13.71 7.40 25.05
CA LYS A 53 13.80 8.86 25.29
C LYS A 53 14.88 9.51 24.43
N TYR A 54 16.07 8.89 24.35
CA TYR A 54 17.15 9.38 23.49
C TYR A 54 16.75 9.40 22.01
N LYS A 55 16.11 8.34 21.50
CA LYS A 55 15.65 8.27 20.11
C LYS A 55 14.53 9.27 19.82
N LEU A 56 13.54 9.39 20.71
CA LEU A 56 12.40 10.31 20.57
C LEU A 56 12.77 11.79 20.81
N SER A 57 13.97 12.09 21.29
CA SER A 57 14.49 13.46 21.36
C SER A 57 15.25 13.92 20.12
N TYR A 58 15.25 13.12 19.04
CA TYR A 58 16.01 13.42 17.81
C TYR A 58 15.66 14.77 17.22
N TRP A 59 14.37 15.09 17.08
CA TRP A 59 13.90 16.34 16.50
C TRP A 59 14.11 17.52 17.44
N SER A 60 13.79 17.38 18.73
CA SER A 60 14.00 18.45 19.71
C SER A 60 15.47 18.86 19.85
N ARG A 61 16.42 17.91 19.76
CA ARG A 61 17.86 18.20 19.74
C ARG A 61 18.34 18.93 18.50
N ARG A 62 17.52 18.95 17.43
CA ARG A 62 17.78 19.65 16.17
C ARG A 62 16.95 20.92 16.00
N GLY A 63 16.20 21.30 17.03
CA GLY A 63 15.34 22.49 16.97
C GLY A 63 14.10 22.32 16.06
N VAL A 64 13.79 21.07 15.65
CA VAL A 64 12.63 20.78 14.81
C VAL A 64 11.43 20.49 15.70
N LYS A 65 10.31 21.18 15.45
CA LYS A 65 9.04 20.93 16.14
C LYS A 65 8.52 19.53 15.82
N SER A 66 7.93 18.88 16.82
CA SER A 66 7.27 17.58 16.67
C SER A 66 6.13 17.42 17.66
N PRO A 67 5.02 16.74 17.29
CA PRO A 67 3.92 16.48 18.21
C PRO A 67 4.36 15.56 19.36
N PRO A 68 3.61 15.54 20.49
CA PRO A 68 3.86 14.62 21.59
C PRO A 68 3.92 13.16 21.13
N THR A 69 4.87 12.41 21.67
CA THR A 69 5.14 11.02 21.26
C THR A 69 4.80 10.02 22.35
N HIS A 70 4.29 8.85 21.94
CA HIS A 70 4.17 7.69 22.82
C HIS A 70 5.50 6.93 22.88
N LEU A 71 5.90 6.47 24.07
CA LEU A 71 7.21 5.85 24.33
C LEU A 71 7.53 4.66 23.38
N PHE A 72 6.53 3.82 23.07
CA PHE A 72 6.72 2.64 22.20
C PHE A 72 6.39 2.92 20.73
N PHE A 73 5.32 3.67 20.46
CA PHE A 73 4.71 3.77 19.14
C PHE A 73 5.00 5.09 18.39
N GLY A 74 5.80 5.97 18.98
CA GLY A 74 5.99 7.31 18.42
C GLY A 74 4.67 8.07 18.33
N ASN A 75 4.33 8.60 17.15
CA ASN A 75 3.09 9.35 16.93
C ASN A 75 1.91 8.45 16.45
N PHE A 76 2.12 7.15 16.17
CA PHE A 76 1.14 6.29 15.47
C PHE A 76 0.46 5.25 16.36
N LYS A 77 0.39 5.48 17.68
CA LYS A 77 -0.31 4.56 18.59
C LYS A 77 -1.72 4.21 18.11
N ASP A 78 -2.50 5.23 17.73
CA ASP A 78 -3.90 5.06 17.33
C ASP A 78 -4.07 4.25 16.05
N CYS A 79 -3.10 4.35 15.11
CA CYS A 79 -3.09 3.55 13.89
C CYS A 79 -2.73 2.09 14.17
N ILE A 80 -1.74 1.84 15.02
CA ILE A 80 -1.32 0.49 15.39
C ILE A 80 -2.42 -0.23 16.17
N THR A 81 -3.20 0.51 16.96
CA THR A 81 -4.38 -0.02 17.68
C THR A 81 -5.66 0.00 16.83
N LEU A 82 -5.56 0.23 15.51
CA LEU A 82 -6.68 0.23 14.55
C LEU A 82 -7.82 1.22 14.86
N ARG A 83 -7.52 2.30 15.56
CA ARG A 83 -8.50 3.35 15.92
C ARG A 83 -8.58 4.47 14.89
N LYS A 84 -7.50 4.66 14.09
CA LYS A 84 -7.39 5.70 13.06
C LYS A 84 -6.65 5.16 11.84
N SER A 85 -6.98 5.70 10.67
CA SER A 85 -6.18 5.44 9.48
C SER A 85 -4.82 6.16 9.55
N PRO A 86 -3.78 5.65 8.90
CA PRO A 86 -2.51 6.38 8.76
C PRO A 86 -2.67 7.74 8.08
N GLY A 87 -3.58 7.87 7.11
CA GLY A 87 -3.87 9.12 6.42
C GLY A 87 -4.44 10.19 7.36
N ASP A 88 -5.42 9.84 8.19
CA ASP A 88 -5.99 10.76 9.18
C ASP A 88 -4.94 11.19 10.21
N LYS A 89 -4.08 10.25 10.63
CA LYS A 89 -3.00 10.60 11.56
C LYS A 89 -1.97 11.53 10.94
N MET A 90 -1.64 11.34 9.67
CA MET A 90 -0.75 12.28 8.96
C MET A 90 -1.39 13.66 8.81
N ARG A 91 -2.70 13.73 8.56
CA ARG A 91 -3.45 15.00 8.54
C ARG A 91 -3.43 15.70 9.91
N GLU A 92 -3.58 14.95 11.01
CA GLU A 92 -3.43 15.51 12.37
C GLU A 92 -2.04 16.08 12.62
N ILE A 93 -0.99 15.32 12.22
CA ILE A 93 0.40 15.79 12.35
C ILE A 93 0.61 17.05 11.51
N TYR A 94 0.12 17.06 10.26
CA TYR A 94 0.18 18.22 9.37
C TYR A 94 -0.46 19.47 10.01
N ASN A 95 -1.66 19.31 10.58
CA ASN A 95 -2.43 20.39 11.19
C ASN A 95 -1.92 20.82 12.57
N SER A 96 -1.07 20.01 13.21
CA SER A 96 -0.47 20.35 14.52
C SER A 96 0.74 21.29 14.43
N ALA A 97 1.24 21.56 13.22
CA ALA A 97 2.30 22.51 12.98
C ALA A 97 1.74 23.93 12.83
N ASP A 98 2.53 24.94 13.18
CA ASP A 98 2.17 26.32 12.91
C ASP A 98 2.01 26.57 11.39
N PRO A 99 1.16 27.53 10.97
CA PRO A 99 0.92 27.79 9.54
C PRO A 99 2.20 28.01 8.72
N ASP A 100 3.17 28.70 9.30
CA ASP A 100 4.42 29.09 8.62
C ASP A 100 5.54 28.05 8.73
N ASP A 101 5.33 26.96 9.47
CA ASP A 101 6.33 25.90 9.57
C ASP A 101 6.45 25.15 8.24
N PRO A 102 7.62 25.15 7.57
CA PRO A 102 7.79 24.50 6.27
C PRO A 102 7.79 22.96 6.36
N TYR A 103 8.01 22.42 7.53
CA TYR A 103 8.01 21.00 7.82
C TYR A 103 7.76 20.76 9.32
N ILE A 104 7.39 19.52 9.65
CA ILE A 104 7.24 19.06 11.04
C ILE A 104 7.86 17.67 11.19
N GLY A 105 8.59 17.46 12.28
CA GLY A 105 9.16 16.16 12.64
C GLY A 105 8.10 15.24 13.25
N PHE A 106 8.20 13.95 12.96
CA PHE A 106 7.37 12.95 13.61
C PHE A 106 8.12 11.61 13.72
N TYR A 107 7.51 10.63 14.39
CA TYR A 107 8.14 9.34 14.63
C TYR A 107 7.19 8.19 14.31
N ILE A 108 7.69 7.22 13.55
CA ILE A 108 7.12 5.88 13.45
C ILE A 108 7.94 4.98 14.35
N PHE A 109 7.36 4.51 15.46
CA PHE A 109 8.10 3.92 16.58
C PHE A 109 9.22 4.89 17.05
N HIS A 110 10.48 4.48 16.92
CA HIS A 110 11.65 5.31 17.28
C HIS A 110 12.40 5.86 16.04
N LYS A 111 11.87 5.64 14.81
CA LYS A 111 12.46 6.19 13.59
C LYS A 111 11.94 7.59 13.35
N PRO A 112 12.83 8.60 13.25
CA PRO A 112 12.43 9.98 12.94
C PRO A 112 12.12 10.11 11.45
N LEU A 113 11.05 10.81 11.13
CA LEU A 113 10.63 11.19 9.78
C LEU A 113 10.28 12.68 9.75
N LEU A 114 10.32 13.27 8.58
CA LEU A 114 9.99 14.68 8.35
C LEU A 114 8.78 14.77 7.42
N LEU A 115 7.74 15.47 7.83
CA LEU A 115 6.60 15.80 6.98
C LEU A 115 6.81 17.19 6.39
N LEU A 116 6.95 17.25 5.07
CA LEU A 116 7.10 18.51 4.35
C LEU A 116 5.74 19.17 4.15
N ARG A 117 5.66 20.48 4.31
CA ARG A 117 4.43 21.29 4.21
C ARG A 117 4.56 22.41 3.18
N ASP A 118 5.72 23.02 3.11
CA ASP A 118 6.00 24.10 2.16
C ASP A 118 6.09 23.56 0.72
N HIS A 119 5.38 24.19 -0.20
CA HIS A 119 5.28 23.76 -1.60
C HIS A 119 6.62 23.83 -2.34
N ASP A 120 7.43 24.86 -2.07
CA ASP A 120 8.73 25.01 -2.74
C ASP A 120 9.73 23.97 -2.22
N LEU A 121 9.67 23.65 -0.93
CA LEU A 121 10.44 22.55 -0.34
C LEU A 121 10.02 21.19 -0.90
N ILE A 122 8.71 20.94 -1.02
CA ILE A 122 8.19 19.73 -1.65
C ILE A 122 8.69 19.62 -3.10
N LYS A 123 8.57 20.70 -3.88
CA LYS A 123 9.07 20.76 -5.26
C LYS A 123 10.58 20.53 -5.34
N GLN A 124 11.33 21.10 -4.39
CA GLN A 124 12.78 20.90 -4.30
C GLN A 124 13.10 19.42 -4.12
N VAL A 125 12.55 18.79 -3.08
CA VAL A 125 12.83 17.39 -2.73
C VAL A 125 12.31 16.40 -3.78
N MET A 126 11.08 16.62 -4.27
CA MET A 126 10.40 15.65 -5.14
C MET A 126 10.82 15.75 -6.61
N ILE A 127 11.29 16.90 -7.06
CA ILE A 127 11.58 17.16 -8.48
C ILE A 127 13.04 17.57 -8.69
N LYS A 128 13.49 18.69 -8.09
CA LYS A 128 14.82 19.24 -8.40
C LYS A 128 15.94 18.35 -7.86
N ASP A 129 15.83 17.89 -6.61
CA ASP A 129 16.83 17.06 -5.93
C ASP A 129 16.47 15.58 -5.95
N PHE A 130 15.69 15.16 -6.96
CA PHE A 130 15.27 13.75 -7.09
C PHE A 130 16.44 12.75 -7.04
N VAL A 131 17.63 13.14 -7.51
CA VAL A 131 18.84 12.30 -7.46
C VAL A 131 19.26 12.00 -6.02
N VAL A 132 18.95 12.89 -5.08
CA VAL A 132 19.24 12.71 -3.65
C VAL A 132 18.14 11.90 -2.97
N PHE A 133 16.88 12.04 -3.44
CA PHE A 133 15.70 11.41 -2.87
C PHE A 133 15.03 10.41 -3.85
N PRO A 134 15.76 9.44 -4.41
CA PRO A 134 15.25 8.65 -5.53
C PRO A 134 14.35 7.49 -5.09
N ASN A 135 14.51 7.00 -3.87
CA ASN A 135 13.91 5.75 -3.41
C ASN A 135 12.70 6.02 -2.50
N ARG A 136 11.82 5.02 -2.41
CA ARG A 136 10.72 4.98 -1.45
C ARG A 136 11.06 4.01 -0.32
N ARG A 137 10.54 4.29 0.87
CA ARG A 137 10.60 3.36 1.99
C ARG A 137 9.49 2.30 1.90
N PHE A 138 8.31 2.75 1.47
CA PHE A 138 7.18 1.84 1.26
C PHE A 138 7.40 0.99 0.01
N GLY A 139 7.26 -0.31 0.16
CA GLY A 139 7.35 -1.27 -0.95
C GLY A 139 7.68 -2.67 -0.45
N SER A 140 7.40 -3.68 -1.26
CA SER A 140 7.80 -5.04 -0.95
C SER A 140 9.30 -5.19 -1.26
N GLY A 141 10.12 -5.30 -0.21
CA GLY A 141 11.55 -5.60 -0.31
C GLY A 141 11.87 -7.10 -0.28
N SER A 142 10.85 -7.95 -0.17
CA SER A 142 11.00 -9.35 0.15
C SER A 142 11.39 -10.20 -1.06
N GLN A 143 12.47 -10.96 -0.96
CA GLN A 143 12.87 -12.00 -1.91
C GLN A 143 11.81 -13.11 -2.09
N ARG A 144 10.82 -13.17 -1.17
CA ARG A 144 9.69 -14.11 -1.25
C ARG A 144 8.58 -13.65 -2.19
N ASP A 145 8.66 -12.41 -2.67
CA ASP A 145 7.71 -11.78 -3.58
C ASP A 145 8.44 -11.17 -4.78
N PRO A 146 8.99 -11.99 -5.70
CA PRO A 146 9.76 -11.47 -6.83
C PRO A 146 8.95 -10.52 -7.71
N ILE A 147 7.65 -10.78 -7.92
CA ILE A 147 6.78 -9.89 -8.69
C ILE A 147 6.57 -8.55 -7.96
N GLY A 148 6.35 -8.58 -6.64
CA GLY A 148 6.24 -7.37 -5.83
C GLY A 148 7.55 -6.60 -5.72
N LEU A 149 8.68 -7.30 -5.55
CA LEU A 149 10.02 -6.70 -5.45
C LEU A 149 10.44 -6.01 -6.75
N ASP A 150 10.15 -6.63 -7.90
CA ASP A 150 10.49 -6.11 -9.22
C ASP A 150 9.41 -5.19 -9.81
N SER A 151 8.39 -4.86 -9.02
CA SER A 151 7.43 -3.81 -9.33
C SER A 151 8.09 -2.43 -9.41
N ILE A 152 7.71 -1.63 -10.40
CA ILE A 152 8.18 -0.24 -10.54
C ILE A 152 7.86 0.62 -9.29
N LEU A 153 6.90 0.23 -8.47
CA LEU A 153 6.54 0.90 -7.21
C LEU A 153 7.54 0.64 -6.09
N SER A 154 8.12 -0.58 -6.05
CA SER A 154 8.98 -1.07 -4.96
C SER A 154 10.46 -1.02 -5.29
N MET A 155 10.78 -0.99 -6.58
CA MET A 155 12.13 -1.04 -7.10
C MET A 155 12.93 0.21 -6.71
N HIS A 156 14.22 0.00 -6.38
CA HIS A 156 15.16 1.08 -6.07
C HIS A 156 16.13 1.38 -7.24
N GLN A 157 16.83 2.51 -7.16
CA GLN A 157 17.92 2.85 -8.08
C GLN A 157 19.06 1.80 -7.99
N PRO A 158 19.78 1.53 -9.10
CA PRO A 158 19.63 2.12 -10.44
C PRO A 158 18.55 1.44 -11.31
N ARG A 159 18.05 0.27 -10.89
CA ARG A 159 17.07 -0.55 -11.64
C ARG A 159 15.80 0.26 -11.95
N TRP A 160 15.27 0.99 -10.97
CA TRP A 160 14.07 1.81 -11.13
C TRP A 160 14.17 2.80 -12.29
N LYS A 161 15.27 3.54 -12.39
CA LYS A 161 15.46 4.54 -13.47
C LYS A 161 15.46 3.88 -14.85
N TYR A 162 16.15 2.75 -14.97
CA TYR A 162 16.20 2.02 -16.23
C TYR A 162 14.81 1.53 -16.65
N VAL A 163 14.10 0.83 -15.75
CA VAL A 163 12.75 0.30 -16.02
C VAL A 163 11.77 1.44 -16.29
N ARG A 164 11.79 2.52 -15.51
CA ARG A 164 10.94 3.69 -15.72
C ARG A 164 11.12 4.29 -17.11
N ASN A 165 12.37 4.44 -17.56
CA ASN A 165 12.65 4.95 -18.90
C ASN A 165 12.14 4.04 -20.02
N LYS A 166 12.16 2.73 -19.81
CA LYS A 166 11.65 1.73 -20.78
C LYS A 166 10.12 1.65 -20.78
N LEU A 167 9.47 1.90 -19.64
CA LEU A 167 8.00 1.87 -19.52
C LEU A 167 7.33 3.19 -19.88
N THR A 168 7.99 4.32 -19.72
CA THR A 168 7.39 5.64 -20.04
C THR A 168 6.84 5.71 -21.47
N PRO A 169 7.54 5.20 -22.52
CA PRO A 169 7.00 5.18 -23.87
C PRO A 169 5.74 4.33 -24.08
N VAL A 170 5.46 3.41 -23.16
CA VAL A 170 4.26 2.55 -23.19
C VAL A 170 3.00 3.32 -22.83
N LEU A 171 3.15 4.39 -22.02
CA LEU A 171 2.06 5.20 -21.48
C LEU A 171 2.07 6.64 -22.07
N THR A 172 2.58 6.80 -23.29
CA THR A 172 2.52 8.11 -23.99
C THR A 172 1.10 8.43 -24.44
N GLY A 173 0.79 9.72 -24.63
CA GLY A 173 -0.52 10.17 -25.07
C GLY A 173 -1.00 9.47 -26.34
N GLN A 174 -0.12 9.22 -27.32
CA GLN A 174 -0.49 8.47 -28.53
C GLN A 174 -0.85 7.00 -28.24
N LYS A 175 -0.14 6.34 -27.35
CA LYS A 175 -0.48 4.97 -26.94
C LYS A 175 -1.79 4.93 -26.17
N LEU A 176 -2.03 5.89 -25.28
CA LEU A 176 -3.28 6.03 -24.56
C LEU A 176 -4.47 6.28 -25.50
N LYS A 177 -4.30 7.13 -26.54
CA LYS A 177 -5.33 7.33 -27.59
C LYS A 177 -5.73 5.98 -28.23
N ASN A 178 -4.76 5.14 -28.53
CA ASN A 178 -5.02 3.81 -29.12
C ASN A 178 -5.71 2.84 -28.15
N MET A 179 -5.64 3.06 -26.87
CA MET A 179 -6.28 2.24 -25.82
C MET A 179 -7.73 2.65 -25.52
N ILE A 180 -8.17 3.83 -25.92
CA ILE A 180 -9.55 4.31 -25.67
C ILE A 180 -10.62 3.35 -26.21
N PRO A 181 -10.53 2.82 -27.44
CA PRO A 181 -11.52 1.85 -27.91
C PRO A 181 -11.64 0.61 -27.01
N LEU A 182 -10.53 0.15 -26.43
CA LEU A 182 -10.51 -0.97 -25.49
C LEU A 182 -11.21 -0.64 -24.16
N MET A 183 -11.04 0.61 -23.68
CA MET A 183 -11.72 1.09 -22.46
C MET A 183 -13.24 1.21 -22.69
N ILE A 184 -13.65 1.71 -23.86
CA ILE A 184 -15.07 1.83 -24.24
C ILE A 184 -15.70 0.45 -24.33
N GLU A 185 -15.02 -0.51 -24.98
CA GLU A 185 -15.52 -1.88 -25.11
C GLU A 185 -15.70 -2.55 -23.74
N SER A 186 -14.73 -2.38 -22.82
CA SER A 186 -14.83 -2.87 -21.45
C SER A 186 -15.94 -2.17 -20.63
N GLY A 187 -16.42 -1.02 -21.08
CA GLY A 187 -17.54 -0.29 -20.42
C GLY A 187 -18.92 -0.83 -20.80
N LYS A 188 -19.07 -1.53 -21.91
CA LYS A 188 -20.39 -2.03 -22.37
C LYS A 188 -21.05 -2.97 -21.37
N PRO A 189 -20.36 -3.97 -20.79
CA PRO A 189 -20.96 -4.83 -19.77
C PRO A 189 -21.44 -4.06 -18.53
N MET A 190 -20.69 -3.03 -18.12
CA MET A 190 -21.07 -2.16 -17.00
C MET A 190 -22.36 -1.41 -17.31
N LEU A 191 -22.48 -0.80 -18.50
CA LEU A 191 -23.69 -0.06 -18.89
C LEU A 191 -24.91 -1.00 -18.95
N ASN A 192 -24.75 -2.16 -19.58
CA ASN A 192 -25.80 -3.17 -19.63
C ASN A 192 -26.23 -3.65 -18.24
N PHE A 193 -25.26 -3.82 -17.32
CA PHE A 193 -25.56 -4.19 -15.94
C PHE A 193 -26.37 -3.10 -15.23
N ILE A 194 -25.99 -1.82 -15.37
CA ILE A 194 -26.67 -0.68 -14.73
C ILE A 194 -28.10 -0.53 -15.28
N GLU A 195 -28.28 -0.67 -16.60
CA GLU A 195 -29.59 -0.59 -17.26
C GLU A 195 -30.57 -1.69 -16.83
N ASN A 196 -30.05 -2.86 -16.44
CA ASN A 196 -30.85 -4.01 -16.00
C ASN A 196 -30.90 -4.19 -14.49
N LEU A 197 -30.45 -3.19 -13.70
CA LEU A 197 -30.57 -3.24 -12.24
C LEU A 197 -32.05 -3.33 -11.84
N PRO A 198 -32.40 -4.23 -10.90
CA PRO A 198 -33.77 -4.29 -10.40
C PRO A 198 -34.13 -2.97 -9.70
N THR A 199 -35.29 -2.43 -10.05
CA THR A 199 -35.85 -1.23 -9.41
C THR A 199 -36.86 -1.63 -8.32
N ASN A 200 -36.91 -0.84 -7.25
CA ASN A 200 -37.96 -0.97 -6.24
C ASN A 200 -39.28 -0.38 -6.75
N GLU A 201 -40.34 -0.43 -5.91
CA GLU A 201 -41.68 0.10 -6.24
C GLU A 201 -41.67 1.60 -6.61
N ASP A 202 -40.71 2.36 -6.09
CA ASP A 202 -40.55 3.80 -6.37
C ASP A 202 -39.66 4.06 -7.63
N GLY A 203 -39.24 3.04 -8.33
CA GLY A 203 -38.42 3.17 -9.53
C GLY A 203 -36.90 3.38 -9.27
N TRP A 204 -36.44 3.17 -8.03
CA TRP A 204 -35.05 3.33 -7.65
C TRP A 204 -34.30 2.00 -7.60
N SER A 205 -33.03 2.02 -7.99
CA SER A 205 -32.09 0.94 -7.78
C SER A 205 -31.02 1.36 -6.76
N GLU A 206 -30.69 0.48 -5.81
CA GLU A 206 -29.64 0.71 -4.85
C GLU A 206 -28.49 -0.27 -5.12
N TYR A 207 -27.29 0.26 -5.29
CA TYR A 207 -26.09 -0.56 -5.52
C TYR A 207 -24.83 0.10 -4.96
N GLU A 208 -23.84 -0.74 -4.60
CA GLU A 208 -22.55 -0.28 -4.11
C GLU A 208 -21.67 0.22 -5.26
N MET A 209 -21.54 1.54 -5.40
CA MET A 209 -20.80 2.16 -6.52
C MET A 209 -19.33 1.79 -6.54
N LYS A 210 -18.72 1.48 -5.39
CA LYS A 210 -17.35 0.97 -5.33
C LYS A 210 -17.24 -0.42 -5.96
N ASP A 211 -18.26 -1.26 -5.86
CA ASP A 211 -18.27 -2.59 -6.50
C ASP A 211 -18.37 -2.45 -8.01
N ILE A 212 -19.32 -1.66 -8.52
CA ILE A 212 -19.45 -1.37 -9.97
C ILE A 212 -18.12 -0.82 -10.52
N SER A 213 -17.57 0.20 -9.87
CA SER A 213 -16.32 0.83 -10.30
C SER A 213 -15.14 -0.15 -10.26
N SER A 214 -15.09 -1.05 -9.27
CA SER A 214 -14.03 -2.06 -9.17
C SER A 214 -14.13 -3.10 -10.31
N ARG A 215 -15.32 -3.55 -10.66
CA ARG A 215 -15.54 -4.49 -11.79
C ARG A 215 -15.12 -3.84 -13.10
N TYR A 216 -15.59 -2.62 -13.35
CA TYR A 216 -15.22 -1.86 -14.56
C TYR A 216 -13.72 -1.62 -14.68
N THR A 217 -13.08 -1.12 -13.63
CA THR A 217 -11.63 -0.87 -13.65
C THR A 217 -10.82 -2.15 -13.79
N SER A 218 -11.30 -3.27 -13.23
CA SER A 218 -10.71 -4.59 -13.44
C SER A 218 -10.74 -5.00 -14.91
N ASP A 219 -11.88 -4.86 -15.57
CA ASP A 219 -12.08 -5.26 -16.97
C ASP A 219 -11.22 -4.40 -17.92
N VAL A 220 -11.21 -3.08 -17.71
CA VAL A 220 -10.34 -2.17 -18.43
C VAL A 220 -8.86 -2.58 -18.28
N LEU A 221 -8.42 -2.80 -17.05
CA LEU A 221 -7.01 -3.13 -16.79
C LEU A 221 -6.62 -4.53 -17.24
N ALA A 222 -7.53 -5.51 -17.17
CA ALA A 222 -7.32 -6.82 -17.77
C ALA A 222 -7.08 -6.69 -19.29
N SER A 223 -7.89 -5.88 -19.95
CA SER A 223 -7.78 -5.59 -21.37
C SER A 223 -6.46 -4.88 -21.71
N LEU A 224 -6.10 -3.84 -20.96
CA LEU A 224 -4.92 -3.00 -21.26
C LEU A 224 -3.60 -3.65 -20.85
N THR A 225 -3.54 -4.30 -19.67
CA THR A 225 -2.28 -4.75 -19.08
C THR A 225 -1.98 -6.23 -19.27
N PHE A 226 -3.02 -7.05 -19.46
CA PHE A 226 -2.89 -8.50 -19.71
C PHE A 226 -3.39 -8.92 -21.11
N GLY A 227 -4.00 -8.01 -21.87
CA GLY A 227 -4.44 -8.27 -23.25
C GLY A 227 -5.61 -9.23 -23.35
N ILE A 228 -6.41 -9.40 -22.30
CA ILE A 228 -7.58 -10.28 -22.25
C ILE A 228 -8.86 -9.46 -22.10
N ASN A 229 -9.95 -9.96 -22.72
CA ASN A 229 -11.30 -9.44 -22.50
C ASN A 229 -11.99 -10.29 -21.46
N ILE A 230 -12.51 -9.66 -20.43
CA ILE A 230 -13.32 -10.28 -19.38
C ILE A 230 -14.57 -9.44 -19.14
N ASN A 231 -15.57 -10.08 -18.54
CA ASN A 231 -16.79 -9.43 -18.10
C ASN A 231 -17.00 -9.70 -16.60
N SER A 232 -16.50 -8.82 -15.75
CA SER A 232 -16.64 -8.98 -14.29
C SER A 232 -18.06 -8.76 -13.77
N PHE A 233 -19.03 -8.42 -14.67
CA PHE A 233 -20.46 -8.33 -14.36
C PHE A 233 -21.18 -9.68 -14.61
N ASP A 234 -20.50 -10.67 -15.21
CA ASP A 234 -20.93 -12.06 -15.28
C ASP A 234 -20.25 -12.85 -14.14
N ASP A 235 -21.07 -13.60 -13.37
CA ASP A 235 -20.55 -14.39 -12.24
C ASP A 235 -19.57 -15.48 -12.65
N ASN A 236 -19.62 -15.96 -13.89
CA ASN A 236 -18.71 -16.96 -14.44
C ASN A 236 -17.32 -16.38 -14.77
N GLU A 237 -17.23 -15.08 -15.07
CA GLU A 237 -16.00 -14.42 -15.50
C GLU A 237 -15.37 -13.51 -14.42
N ILE A 238 -16.03 -13.30 -13.29
CA ILE A 238 -15.59 -12.41 -12.21
C ILE A 238 -14.28 -12.82 -11.49
N ALA A 239 -13.74 -14.01 -11.82
CA ALA A 239 -12.58 -14.58 -11.14
C ALA A 239 -11.34 -13.67 -11.17
N PHE A 240 -11.11 -12.95 -12.28
CA PHE A 240 -9.98 -12.02 -12.40
C PHE A 240 -10.12 -10.83 -11.44
N CYS A 241 -11.28 -10.19 -11.42
CA CYS A 241 -11.59 -9.10 -10.49
C CYS A 241 -11.49 -9.53 -9.03
N LYS A 242 -12.08 -10.68 -8.67
CA LYS A 242 -12.00 -11.24 -7.31
C LYS A 242 -10.55 -11.52 -6.91
N THR A 243 -9.75 -12.08 -7.81
CA THR A 243 -8.32 -12.34 -7.54
C THR A 243 -7.55 -11.05 -7.31
N GLY A 244 -7.75 -10.04 -8.16
CA GLY A 244 -7.18 -8.70 -7.98
C GLY A 244 -7.59 -8.05 -6.66
N ALA A 245 -8.86 -8.14 -6.30
CA ALA A 245 -9.38 -7.60 -5.03
C ALA A 245 -8.73 -8.24 -3.80
N THR A 246 -8.24 -9.50 -3.87
CA THR A 246 -7.53 -10.13 -2.74
C THR A 246 -6.24 -9.42 -2.36
N ILE A 247 -5.67 -8.59 -3.24
CA ILE A 247 -4.48 -7.79 -2.97
C ILE A 247 -4.78 -6.70 -1.92
N PHE A 248 -6.01 -6.17 -1.94
CA PHE A 248 -6.39 -5.02 -1.12
C PHE A 248 -7.37 -5.35 0.00
N ARG A 249 -8.13 -6.43 -0.13
CA ARG A 249 -9.24 -6.77 0.78
C ARG A 249 -8.87 -7.86 1.79
N GLY A 250 -9.45 -7.75 2.99
CA GLY A 250 -9.34 -8.73 4.06
C GLY A 250 -8.48 -8.28 5.25
N PHE A 251 -8.83 -8.78 6.45
CA PHE A 251 -8.17 -8.42 7.71
C PHE A 251 -6.64 -8.62 7.68
N MET A 252 -6.18 -9.76 7.17
CA MET A 252 -4.74 -10.03 7.05
C MET A 252 -4.03 -9.05 6.13
N ARG A 253 -4.73 -8.51 5.11
CA ARG A 253 -4.16 -7.47 4.24
C ARG A 253 -3.97 -6.16 4.97
N GLY A 254 -4.93 -5.76 5.81
CA GLY A 254 -4.75 -4.60 6.69
C GLY A 254 -3.49 -4.72 7.54
N ILE A 255 -3.25 -5.89 8.14
CA ILE A 255 -2.01 -6.15 8.91
C ILE A 255 -0.76 -6.05 8.04
N ILE A 256 -0.78 -6.62 6.82
CA ILE A 256 0.35 -6.54 5.89
C ILE A 256 0.66 -5.08 5.53
N PHE A 257 -0.35 -4.28 5.20
CA PHE A 257 -0.17 -2.86 4.93
C PHE A 257 0.40 -2.09 6.13
N ILE A 258 -0.09 -2.39 7.34
CA ILE A 258 0.44 -1.81 8.57
C ILE A 258 1.92 -2.16 8.73
N ILE A 259 2.30 -3.43 8.57
CA ILE A 259 3.70 -3.83 8.70
C ILE A 259 4.56 -3.20 7.61
N GLN A 260 4.13 -3.20 6.36
CA GLN A 260 4.87 -2.57 5.26
C GLN A 260 5.04 -1.06 5.44
N PHE A 261 4.03 -0.38 5.98
CA PHE A 261 4.11 1.05 6.25
C PHE A 261 4.97 1.37 7.47
N PHE A 262 4.74 0.67 8.59
CA PHE A 262 5.38 0.99 9.87
C PHE A 262 6.72 0.27 10.07
N LEU A 263 6.85 -0.96 9.58
CA LEU A 263 8.00 -1.85 9.79
C LEU A 263 8.47 -2.49 8.46
N PRO A 264 8.81 -1.70 7.44
CA PRO A 264 9.20 -2.25 6.13
C PRO A 264 10.43 -3.18 6.23
N ASP A 265 11.29 -2.99 7.24
CA ASP A 265 12.43 -3.86 7.49
C ASP A 265 12.04 -5.25 8.06
N TRP A 266 10.77 -5.44 8.44
CA TRP A 266 10.21 -6.67 9.02
C TRP A 266 9.28 -7.41 8.06
N ASP A 267 9.31 -7.08 6.79
CA ASP A 267 8.45 -7.67 5.75
C ASP A 267 8.63 -9.20 5.63
N PHE A 268 9.79 -9.73 6.08
CA PHE A 268 10.07 -11.17 6.14
C PHE A 268 9.09 -11.95 7.03
N LEU A 269 8.40 -11.27 7.96
CA LEU A 269 7.39 -11.89 8.84
C LEU A 269 6.01 -12.03 8.18
N VAL A 270 5.77 -11.34 7.09
CA VAL A 270 4.46 -11.30 6.43
C VAL A 270 4.44 -12.04 5.11
N VAL A 271 3.24 -12.47 4.73
CA VAL A 271 2.98 -12.99 3.39
C VAL A 271 3.22 -11.88 2.37
N PRO A 272 4.04 -12.12 1.36
CA PRO A 272 4.31 -11.15 0.30
C PRO A 272 3.05 -10.56 -0.33
N PHE A 273 3.16 -9.31 -0.77
CA PHE A 273 2.04 -8.50 -1.26
C PHE A 273 1.27 -9.16 -2.41
N ILE A 274 2.00 -9.73 -3.38
CA ILE A 274 1.41 -10.33 -4.59
C ILE A 274 1.43 -11.87 -4.57
N LYS A 275 2.06 -12.52 -3.59
CA LYS A 275 2.31 -13.97 -3.61
C LYS A 275 1.08 -14.82 -3.90
N ARG A 276 -0.09 -14.51 -3.32
CA ARG A 276 -1.32 -15.31 -3.53
C ARG A 276 -1.84 -15.21 -4.97
N PRO A 277 -2.01 -14.02 -5.57
CA PRO A 277 -2.45 -13.89 -6.96
C PRO A 277 -1.33 -14.08 -7.99
N ALA A 278 -0.04 -14.17 -7.57
CA ALA A 278 1.10 -14.20 -8.48
C ALA A 278 1.02 -15.30 -9.53
N ASN A 279 0.67 -16.52 -9.15
CA ASN A 279 0.57 -17.64 -10.10
C ASN A 279 -0.56 -17.43 -11.11
N TYR A 280 -1.69 -16.88 -10.66
CA TYR A 280 -2.81 -16.56 -11.50
C TYR A 280 -2.43 -15.51 -12.57
N PHE A 281 -1.83 -14.39 -12.14
CA PHE A 281 -1.36 -13.35 -13.05
C PHE A 281 -0.24 -13.84 -13.98
N ARG A 282 0.66 -14.67 -13.49
CA ARG A 282 1.73 -15.27 -14.30
C ARG A 282 1.18 -16.13 -15.42
N ASN A 283 0.23 -17.00 -15.11
CA ASN A 283 -0.39 -17.87 -16.12
C ASN A 283 -1.10 -17.07 -17.21
N ILE A 284 -1.95 -16.12 -16.81
CA ILE A 284 -2.69 -15.27 -17.76
C ILE A 284 -1.72 -14.42 -18.61
N PHE A 285 -0.71 -13.83 -17.99
CA PHE A 285 0.26 -13.02 -18.70
C PHE A 285 1.00 -13.82 -19.78
N TRP A 286 1.53 -14.99 -19.41
CA TRP A 286 2.28 -15.80 -20.35
C TRP A 286 1.41 -16.45 -21.43
N ASP A 287 0.19 -16.81 -21.10
CA ASP A 287 -0.78 -17.31 -22.10
C ASP A 287 -1.07 -16.22 -23.14
N SER A 288 -1.32 -15.00 -22.69
CA SER A 288 -1.54 -13.85 -23.59
C SER A 288 -0.29 -13.51 -24.41
N MET A 289 0.90 -13.47 -23.79
CA MET A 289 2.17 -13.22 -24.47
C MET A 289 2.47 -14.26 -25.56
N ASN A 290 2.38 -15.53 -25.21
CA ASN A 290 2.66 -16.64 -26.12
C ASN A 290 1.66 -16.69 -27.28
N THR A 291 0.38 -16.45 -27.01
CA THR A 291 -0.66 -16.38 -28.01
C THR A 291 -0.42 -15.23 -28.99
N ARG A 292 -0.06 -14.05 -28.45
CA ARG A 292 0.23 -12.86 -29.25
C ARG A 292 1.46 -13.06 -30.14
N GLU A 293 2.53 -13.64 -29.60
CA GLU A 293 3.76 -13.94 -30.33
C GLU A 293 3.51 -14.98 -31.46
N ARG A 294 2.75 -16.03 -31.15
CA ARG A 294 2.41 -17.08 -32.12
C ARG A 294 1.52 -16.59 -33.29
N LEU A 295 0.52 -15.75 -32.97
CA LEU A 295 -0.45 -15.28 -33.97
C LEU A 295 0.02 -14.02 -34.71
N GLY A 296 1.00 -13.29 -34.20
CA GLY A 296 1.64 -12.14 -34.84
C GLY A 296 0.76 -10.89 -34.97
N PHE A 297 -0.43 -10.84 -34.33
CA PHE A 297 -1.28 -9.65 -34.39
C PHE A 297 -0.92 -8.63 -33.32
N LYS A 298 -1.30 -7.37 -33.56
CA LYS A 298 -1.15 -6.25 -32.61
C LYS A 298 -2.53 -5.75 -32.19
N ARG A 299 -2.70 -5.48 -30.90
CA ARG A 299 -3.95 -4.97 -30.32
C ARG A 299 -3.82 -3.52 -29.85
N GLY A 300 -2.58 -3.02 -29.73
CA GLY A 300 -2.29 -1.68 -29.21
C GLY A 300 -2.29 -1.59 -27.67
N ASP A 301 -2.28 -2.72 -26.99
CA ASP A 301 -2.24 -2.84 -25.54
C ASP A 301 -0.80 -2.97 -25.00
N MET A 302 -0.66 -3.17 -23.68
CA MET A 302 0.62 -3.30 -23.03
C MET A 302 1.38 -4.57 -23.40
N ILE A 303 0.69 -5.66 -23.76
CA ILE A 303 1.31 -6.93 -24.17
C ILE A 303 2.19 -6.74 -25.42
N ASP A 304 1.75 -5.94 -26.38
CA ASP A 304 2.57 -5.59 -27.55
C ASP A 304 3.87 -4.89 -27.16
N SER A 305 3.79 -4.02 -26.16
CA SER A 305 4.96 -3.31 -25.62
C SER A 305 5.87 -4.23 -24.82
N MET A 306 5.31 -5.16 -24.05
CA MET A 306 6.09 -6.17 -23.32
C MET A 306 6.81 -7.14 -24.27
N LEU A 307 6.18 -7.54 -25.37
CA LEU A 307 6.83 -8.31 -26.43
C LEU A 307 8.02 -7.56 -27.05
N THR A 308 7.84 -6.26 -27.30
CA THR A 308 8.93 -5.42 -27.80
C THR A 308 10.10 -5.35 -26.83
N LEU A 309 9.82 -5.23 -25.53
CA LEU A 309 10.85 -5.21 -24.48
C LEU A 309 11.54 -6.58 -24.30
N LYS A 310 10.77 -7.68 -24.36
CA LYS A 310 11.28 -9.06 -24.30
C LYS A 310 12.26 -9.35 -25.41
N ASN A 311 11.89 -8.97 -26.66
CA ASN A 311 12.66 -9.29 -27.86
C ASN A 311 13.74 -8.23 -28.17
N GLY A 312 13.80 -7.14 -27.42
CA GLY A 312 14.80 -6.10 -27.57
C GLY A 312 16.12 -6.41 -26.87
N GLU A 313 17.08 -5.47 -27.00
CA GLU A 313 18.36 -5.56 -26.32
C GLU A 313 18.19 -5.59 -24.80
N GLN A 314 18.75 -6.61 -24.17
CA GLN A 314 18.70 -6.78 -22.71
C GLN A 314 19.89 -6.09 -22.04
N ASN A 315 19.66 -5.50 -20.87
CA ASN A 315 20.68 -4.81 -20.10
C ASN A 315 20.99 -5.58 -18.80
N PRO A 316 22.28 -5.70 -18.40
CA PRO A 316 22.64 -6.37 -17.15
C PRO A 316 22.00 -5.78 -15.88
N ILE A 317 21.62 -4.49 -15.89
CA ILE A 317 20.95 -3.83 -14.76
C ILE A 317 19.57 -4.42 -14.52
N TYR A 318 18.83 -4.75 -15.61
CA TYR A 318 17.50 -5.33 -15.56
C TYR A 318 17.16 -5.99 -16.88
N LYS A 319 16.77 -7.26 -16.83
CA LYS A 319 16.33 -8.02 -18.00
C LYS A 319 14.82 -8.11 -18.04
N PHE A 320 14.22 -7.84 -19.19
CA PHE A 320 12.79 -8.01 -19.44
C PHE A 320 12.49 -9.45 -19.82
N GLU A 321 12.57 -10.36 -18.84
CA GLU A 321 12.34 -11.81 -18.99
C GLU A 321 11.61 -12.37 -17.76
N GLY A 322 10.99 -13.52 -17.86
CA GLY A 322 10.35 -14.23 -16.76
C GLY A 322 9.40 -13.35 -15.92
N ASP A 323 9.53 -13.44 -14.62
CA ASP A 323 8.72 -12.69 -13.66
C ASP A 323 8.93 -11.17 -13.71
N ASN A 324 10.05 -10.71 -14.27
CA ASN A 324 10.31 -9.28 -14.44
C ASN A 324 9.28 -8.59 -15.37
N LEU A 325 8.84 -9.28 -16.42
CA LEU A 325 7.77 -8.80 -17.31
C LEU A 325 6.41 -8.85 -16.61
N VAL A 326 6.11 -9.98 -15.94
CA VAL A 326 4.87 -10.15 -15.16
C VAL A 326 4.75 -9.05 -14.11
N ALA A 327 5.85 -8.70 -13.44
CA ALA A 327 5.91 -7.65 -12.43
C ALA A 327 5.45 -6.29 -12.98
N GLN A 328 5.82 -5.93 -14.20
CA GLN A 328 5.44 -4.62 -14.76
C GLN A 328 3.95 -4.57 -15.13
N SER A 329 3.40 -5.59 -15.78
CA SER A 329 1.97 -5.69 -16.08
C SER A 329 1.13 -5.73 -14.80
N SER A 330 1.53 -6.55 -13.83
CA SER A 330 0.87 -6.64 -12.52
C SER A 330 0.94 -5.32 -11.74
N SER A 331 2.05 -4.59 -11.82
CA SER A 331 2.20 -3.28 -11.17
C SER A 331 1.22 -2.25 -11.69
N LEU A 332 1.03 -2.18 -13.01
CA LEU A 332 0.09 -1.26 -13.62
C LEU A 332 -1.36 -1.65 -13.31
N TYR A 333 -1.67 -2.95 -13.32
CA TYR A 333 -2.98 -3.43 -12.86
C TYR A 333 -3.26 -3.01 -11.42
N ILE A 334 -2.34 -3.29 -10.51
CA ILE A 334 -2.49 -2.98 -9.07
C ILE A 334 -2.65 -1.48 -8.84
N ALA A 335 -1.83 -0.66 -9.52
CA ALA A 335 -1.88 0.78 -9.37
C ALA A 335 -3.19 1.39 -9.89
N GLY A 336 -3.69 0.88 -11.03
CA GLY A 336 -4.90 1.39 -11.66
C GLY A 336 -6.21 0.86 -11.05
N PHE A 337 -6.21 -0.37 -10.54
CA PHE A 337 -7.43 -1.05 -10.09
C PHE A 337 -8.10 -0.33 -8.92
N GLU A 338 -7.47 -0.33 -7.75
CA GLU A 338 -8.09 0.16 -6.53
C GLU A 338 -8.19 1.69 -6.49
N ALA A 339 -7.14 2.38 -6.96
CA ALA A 339 -7.10 3.84 -6.93
C ALA A 339 -8.16 4.47 -7.85
N THR A 340 -8.28 3.97 -9.09
CA THR A 340 -9.26 4.49 -10.05
C THR A 340 -10.70 4.16 -9.62
N ALA A 341 -10.96 2.92 -9.17
CA ALA A 341 -12.28 2.55 -8.66
C ALA A 341 -12.70 3.41 -7.44
N THR A 342 -11.76 3.72 -6.56
CA THR A 342 -12.00 4.59 -5.41
C THR A 342 -12.28 6.03 -5.85
N ALA A 343 -11.52 6.56 -6.81
CA ALA A 343 -11.73 7.89 -7.36
C ALA A 343 -13.12 8.03 -8.00
N ILE A 344 -13.52 7.08 -8.85
CA ILE A 344 -14.85 7.08 -9.47
C ILE A 344 -15.95 7.07 -8.39
N ALA A 345 -15.84 6.20 -7.39
CA ALA A 345 -16.83 6.10 -6.34
C ALA A 345 -16.97 7.41 -5.53
N TYR A 346 -15.85 8.09 -5.23
CA TYR A 346 -15.88 9.37 -4.52
C TYR A 346 -16.42 10.52 -5.39
N VAL A 347 -16.07 10.59 -6.67
CA VAL A 347 -16.64 11.58 -7.59
C VAL A 347 -18.17 11.45 -7.63
N LEU A 348 -18.69 10.23 -7.75
CA LEU A 348 -20.13 9.98 -7.74
C LEU A 348 -20.77 10.30 -6.38
N HIS A 349 -20.08 9.99 -5.28
CA HIS A 349 -20.53 10.36 -3.93
C HIS A 349 -20.63 11.88 -3.78
N ASP A 350 -19.61 12.63 -4.20
CA ASP A 350 -19.61 14.09 -4.09
C ASP A 350 -20.72 14.70 -4.98
N LEU A 351 -20.85 14.23 -6.21
CA LEU A 351 -21.89 14.68 -7.15
C LEU A 351 -23.30 14.39 -6.66
N ARG A 352 -23.54 13.35 -5.84
CA ARG A 352 -24.85 13.09 -5.25
C ARG A 352 -25.38 14.29 -4.47
N HIS A 353 -24.49 15.03 -3.82
CA HIS A 353 -24.85 16.20 -3.00
C HIS A 353 -24.92 17.51 -3.81
N HIS A 354 -24.59 17.44 -5.13
CA HIS A 354 -24.51 18.60 -6.02
C HIS A 354 -25.23 18.33 -7.35
N PRO A 355 -26.60 18.24 -7.36
CA PRO A 355 -27.35 17.95 -8.58
C PRO A 355 -27.15 19.03 -9.66
N GLU A 356 -26.87 20.27 -9.29
CA GLU A 356 -26.53 21.36 -10.21
C GLU A 356 -25.23 21.06 -10.99
N HIS A 357 -24.23 20.46 -10.33
CA HIS A 357 -22.99 20.05 -10.99
C HIS A 357 -23.22 18.82 -11.90
N GLN A 358 -24.08 17.88 -11.50
CA GLN A 358 -24.45 16.76 -12.38
C GLN A 358 -25.07 17.28 -13.69
N ASN A 359 -26.03 18.22 -13.60
CA ASN A 359 -26.65 18.83 -14.77
C ASN A 359 -25.63 19.56 -15.65
N THR A 360 -24.69 20.27 -15.04
CA THR A 360 -23.64 20.98 -15.77
C THR A 360 -22.75 20.00 -16.53
N ILE A 361 -22.30 18.91 -15.88
CA ILE A 361 -21.50 17.85 -16.52
C ILE A 361 -22.30 17.19 -17.64
N TYR A 362 -23.56 16.86 -17.39
CA TYR A 362 -24.44 16.25 -18.40
C TYR A 362 -24.54 17.14 -19.66
N ASN A 363 -24.80 18.43 -19.50
CA ASN A 363 -24.90 19.38 -20.60
C ASN A 363 -23.56 19.56 -21.32
N GLU A 364 -22.44 19.59 -20.60
CA GLU A 364 -21.09 19.65 -21.19
C GLU A 364 -20.84 18.41 -22.07
N ILE A 365 -21.12 17.21 -21.56
CA ILE A 365 -20.95 15.95 -22.29
C ILE A 365 -21.86 15.93 -23.54
N GLN A 366 -23.14 16.27 -23.39
CA GLN A 366 -24.09 16.27 -24.53
C GLN A 366 -23.66 17.27 -25.63
N THR A 367 -23.18 18.46 -25.22
CA THR A 367 -22.72 19.49 -26.16
C THR A 367 -21.47 19.06 -26.89
N GLN A 368 -20.49 18.48 -26.19
CA GLN A 368 -19.20 18.08 -26.79
C GLN A 368 -19.32 16.83 -27.64
N LEU A 369 -20.06 15.82 -27.15
CA LEU A 369 -20.26 14.57 -27.93
C LEU A 369 -21.13 14.80 -29.16
N SER A 370 -22.30 15.39 -29.05
CA SER A 370 -23.21 15.69 -30.16
C SER A 370 -23.25 14.60 -31.23
N GLY A 371 -23.29 13.31 -30.83
CA GLY A 371 -23.28 12.16 -31.74
C GLY A 371 -21.91 11.76 -32.30
N LYS A 372 -20.81 12.39 -31.85
CA LYS A 372 -19.44 12.00 -32.23
C LYS A 372 -18.95 10.82 -31.42
N GLU A 373 -17.99 10.08 -31.96
CA GLU A 373 -17.29 9.03 -31.23
C GLU A 373 -16.45 9.64 -30.09
N LEU A 374 -16.40 8.92 -28.97
CA LEU A 374 -15.59 9.33 -27.79
C LEU A 374 -14.10 9.21 -28.14
N THR A 375 -13.40 10.31 -28.10
CA THR A 375 -11.95 10.41 -28.37
C THR A 375 -11.22 11.08 -27.20
N MET A 376 -9.89 10.92 -27.14
CA MET A 376 -9.08 11.60 -26.13
C MET A 376 -9.22 13.12 -26.19
N ASP A 377 -9.32 13.67 -27.40
CA ASP A 377 -9.42 15.13 -27.58
C ASP A 377 -10.78 15.64 -27.07
N LEU A 378 -11.86 14.88 -27.26
CA LEU A 378 -13.18 15.19 -26.66
C LEU A 378 -13.14 15.10 -25.13
N ILE A 379 -12.53 14.03 -24.60
CA ILE A 379 -12.39 13.85 -23.13
C ILE A 379 -11.61 15.03 -22.52
N ASN A 380 -10.49 15.43 -23.14
CA ASN A 380 -9.69 16.57 -22.70
C ASN A 380 -10.43 17.92 -22.83
N GLY A 381 -11.49 17.98 -23.63
CA GLY A 381 -12.36 19.15 -23.78
C GLY A 381 -13.41 19.29 -22.66
N LEU A 382 -13.64 18.27 -21.84
CA LEU A 382 -14.60 18.28 -20.74
C LEU A 382 -14.01 18.97 -19.50
N SER A 383 -13.88 20.28 -19.55
CA SER A 383 -13.15 21.07 -18.55
C SER A 383 -13.84 21.14 -17.19
N PHE A 384 -15.17 21.14 -17.16
CA PHE A 384 -15.91 21.13 -15.91
C PHE A 384 -15.83 19.75 -15.24
N LEU A 385 -15.99 18.68 -16.00
CA LEU A 385 -15.79 17.30 -15.49
C LEU A 385 -14.37 17.12 -14.94
N ASP A 386 -13.35 17.60 -15.64
CA ASP A 386 -11.95 17.53 -15.17
C ASP A 386 -11.79 18.26 -13.82
N SER A 387 -12.37 19.46 -13.69
CA SER A 387 -12.34 20.24 -12.46
C SER A 387 -12.99 19.51 -11.29
N VAL A 388 -14.13 18.85 -11.52
CA VAL A 388 -14.83 18.05 -10.50
C VAL A 388 -13.98 16.83 -10.09
N VAL A 389 -13.38 16.14 -11.04
CA VAL A 389 -12.49 15.00 -10.73
C VAL A 389 -11.27 15.45 -9.92
N VAL A 390 -10.63 16.55 -10.30
CA VAL A 390 -9.47 17.10 -9.59
C VAL A 390 -9.85 17.53 -8.16
N GLU A 391 -11.01 18.17 -7.98
CA GLU A 391 -11.47 18.58 -6.65
C GLU A 391 -11.82 17.38 -5.76
N SER A 392 -12.49 16.38 -6.29
CA SER A 392 -12.76 15.13 -5.55
C SER A 392 -11.47 14.41 -5.15
N LEU A 393 -10.48 14.35 -6.04
CA LEU A 393 -9.15 13.79 -5.73
C LEU A 393 -8.39 14.60 -4.67
N ARG A 394 -8.61 15.92 -4.60
CA ARG A 394 -8.05 16.77 -3.55
C ARG A 394 -8.67 16.47 -2.19
N LEU A 395 -9.98 16.24 -2.14
CA LEU A 395 -10.73 15.93 -0.92
C LEU A 395 -10.51 14.49 -0.45
N HIS A 396 -10.51 13.55 -1.39
CA HIS A 396 -10.48 12.11 -1.15
C HIS A 396 -9.34 11.42 -1.92
N PRO A 397 -8.06 11.75 -1.64
CA PRO A 397 -6.94 11.14 -2.37
C PRO A 397 -6.87 9.64 -2.07
N PRO A 398 -6.90 8.76 -3.09
CA PRO A 398 -6.77 7.31 -2.88
C PRO A 398 -5.45 6.91 -2.20
N LEU A 399 -4.39 7.71 -2.41
CA LEU A 399 -3.11 7.57 -1.73
C LEU A 399 -2.76 8.89 -1.04
N PRO A 400 -3.08 9.04 0.26
CA PRO A 400 -3.01 10.33 0.96
C PRO A 400 -1.59 10.79 1.27
N VAL A 401 -0.59 9.90 1.22
CA VAL A 401 0.81 10.21 1.51
C VAL A 401 1.75 9.51 0.54
N THR A 402 2.86 10.16 0.24
CA THR A 402 3.99 9.56 -0.47
C THR A 402 5.28 9.86 0.29
N ASP A 403 6.23 8.95 0.19
CA ASP A 403 7.50 9.04 0.91
C ASP A 403 8.71 9.07 -0.02
N ARG A 404 9.83 9.54 0.53
CA ARG A 404 11.16 9.45 -0.06
C ARG A 404 12.18 9.09 1.00
N ILE A 405 13.21 8.37 0.57
CA ILE A 405 14.40 8.11 1.38
C ILE A 405 15.57 8.81 0.71
N THR A 406 16.34 9.54 1.51
CA THR A 406 17.60 10.13 1.03
C THR A 406 18.63 9.04 0.76
N ALA A 407 19.34 9.14 -0.36
CA ALA A 407 20.43 8.24 -0.74
C ALA A 407 21.80 8.70 -0.17
N ARG A 408 21.89 9.94 0.31
CA ARG A 408 23.10 10.55 0.91
C ARG A 408 22.71 11.68 1.83
N ASP A 409 23.65 12.19 2.60
CA ASP A 409 23.44 13.38 3.42
C ASP A 409 23.01 14.56 2.55
N TYR A 410 22.09 15.34 3.06
CA TYR A 410 21.50 16.47 2.37
C TYR A 410 21.46 17.68 3.28
N GLU A 411 22.09 18.75 2.83
CA GLU A 411 22.06 20.06 3.44
C GLU A 411 21.42 21.05 2.45
N ARG A 412 20.58 21.95 2.99
CA ARG A 412 19.92 23.01 2.24
C ARG A 412 20.37 24.38 2.75
#